data_3b5b635d10302adb7248ebaecf8fccf0
#
_entry.id   3b5b635d10302adb7248ebaecf8fccf0
#
_cell.length_a   1.000
_cell.length_b   1.000
_cell.length_c   1.000
_cell.angle_alpha   90.00
_cell.angle_beta   90.00
_cell.angle_gamma   90.00
#
_symmetry.space_group_name_H-M   'P 1'
#
loop_
_entity.id
_entity.type
_entity.pdbx_description
1 polymer ?
#
loop_
_entity_poly.entity_id
_entity_poly.type
_entity_poly.pdbx_seq_one_letter_code
_entity_poly.pdbx_strand_id
1 'polypeptide(L)'
;MGTILEANGLTKYVRDHWTYRRITLVDDLAFALAENEIFGLIGPNGAGKTTTLKLIVGLLRPSRGTVRFDGRPLDVAARAAIGFLPEQPYFYDYLSVEETLTFFARLYGLSAADRRDRVSALLRDLHLEPKRRAPMRTLSKGTLQRVGIAQAMLARPRLLILDEPMSGLDPAGRAHMRDLIRGFGAVGTTVVFSSHVLPDAEALCDRVGIIAGGRLREIVKLQGEAEPDGYLLSVRRMTAEALAALQRVATGPAAADGETWCVRLPGRDAVRSAVDTVHRADGVIESLMPLRPSLEERFLAWVKPETRLD
;
A
#
# COMPACT_ATOMS: atom_id res chain seq x y z
N MET A 1 -8.14 -12.10 -13.29
CA MET A 1 -7.50 -10.77 -13.39
C MET A 1 -6.14 -10.97 -14.01
N GLY A 2 -5.78 -10.17 -15.02
CA GLY A 2 -4.47 -10.20 -15.66
C GLY A 2 -3.38 -9.62 -14.77
N THR A 3 -2.13 -9.96 -15.04
CA THR A 3 -0.97 -9.33 -14.40
C THR A 3 -0.52 -8.14 -15.24
N ILE A 4 -0.54 -6.93 -14.66
CA ILE A 4 -0.12 -5.72 -15.37
C ILE A 4 1.39 -5.48 -15.26
N LEU A 5 2.01 -5.83 -14.12
CA LEU A 5 3.45 -5.65 -13.90
C LEU A 5 4.04 -6.82 -13.14
N GLU A 6 5.22 -7.26 -13.55
CA GLU A 6 6.01 -8.27 -12.87
C GLU A 6 7.41 -7.72 -12.59
N ALA A 7 7.83 -7.82 -11.34
CA ALA A 7 9.18 -7.57 -10.88
C ALA A 7 9.81 -8.92 -10.49
N ASN A 8 10.91 -9.31 -11.16
CA ASN A 8 11.52 -10.61 -10.97
C ASN A 8 12.98 -10.47 -10.54
N GLY A 9 13.29 -10.82 -9.29
CA GLY A 9 14.65 -10.84 -8.74
C GLY A 9 15.37 -9.49 -8.77
N LEU A 10 14.62 -8.39 -8.57
CA LEU A 10 15.18 -7.04 -8.67
C LEU A 10 16.24 -6.81 -7.61
N THR A 11 17.45 -6.50 -8.05
CA THR A 11 18.56 -6.13 -7.18
C THR A 11 19.16 -4.81 -7.66
N LYS A 12 19.36 -3.89 -6.72
CA LYS A 12 20.05 -2.63 -6.95
C LYS A 12 21.13 -2.42 -5.94
N TYR A 13 22.34 -2.26 -6.41
CA TYR A 13 23.46 -1.82 -5.60
C TYR A 13 24.08 -0.55 -6.21
N VAL A 14 24.67 0.24 -5.34
CA VAL A 14 25.47 1.41 -5.65
C VAL A 14 26.85 1.25 -5.02
N ARG A 15 27.83 1.99 -5.50
CA ARG A 15 29.13 2.09 -4.82
C ARG A 15 29.11 3.35 -3.95
N ASP A 16 29.49 3.20 -2.69
CA ASP A 16 29.73 4.34 -1.82
C ASP A 16 30.87 5.19 -2.39
N HIS A 17 30.65 6.50 -2.42
CA HIS A 17 31.59 7.43 -3.08
C HIS A 17 32.94 7.55 -2.35
N TRP A 18 32.94 7.31 -1.03
CA TRP A 18 34.12 7.48 -0.18
C TRP A 18 34.84 6.16 0.08
N THR A 19 34.08 5.10 0.34
CA THR A 19 34.65 3.81 0.72
C THR A 19 34.78 2.84 -0.43
N TYR A 20 34.21 3.16 -1.62
CA TYR A 20 34.07 2.28 -2.78
C TYR A 20 33.35 0.96 -2.48
N ARG A 21 32.83 0.80 -1.26
CA ARG A 21 32.09 -0.39 -0.86
C ARG A 21 30.74 -0.45 -1.59
N ARG A 22 30.33 -1.66 -1.85
CA ARG A 22 29.02 -1.93 -2.46
C ARG A 22 27.94 -1.82 -1.39
N ILE A 23 26.98 -0.93 -1.59
CA ILE A 23 25.78 -0.79 -0.77
C ILE A 23 24.62 -1.37 -1.58
N THR A 24 23.92 -2.36 -1.03
CA THR A 24 22.74 -2.93 -1.64
C THR A 24 21.51 -2.17 -1.14
N LEU A 25 20.77 -1.55 -2.09
CA LEU A 25 19.56 -0.76 -1.80
C LEU A 25 18.29 -1.61 -1.90
N VAL A 26 18.29 -2.56 -2.84
CA VAL A 26 17.22 -3.56 -3.06
C VAL A 26 17.90 -4.88 -3.35
N ASP A 27 17.41 -5.96 -2.77
CA ASP A 27 18.02 -7.27 -2.84
C ASP A 27 16.97 -8.36 -3.12
N ASP A 28 17.07 -8.97 -4.31
CA ASP A 28 16.27 -10.08 -4.79
C ASP A 28 14.75 -9.91 -4.61
N LEU A 29 14.24 -8.72 -4.96
CA LEU A 29 12.84 -8.37 -4.76
C LEU A 29 12.01 -8.91 -5.93
N ALA A 30 10.94 -9.67 -5.61
CA ALA A 30 10.02 -10.23 -6.60
C ALA A 30 8.56 -10.05 -6.16
N PHE A 31 7.72 -9.51 -7.05
CA PHE A 31 6.27 -9.43 -6.89
C PHE A 31 5.58 -9.19 -8.23
N ALA A 32 4.28 -9.48 -8.26
CA ALA A 32 3.43 -9.19 -9.39
C ALA A 32 2.23 -8.32 -8.95
N LEU A 33 1.81 -7.41 -9.82
CA LEU A 33 0.64 -6.57 -9.66
C LEU A 33 -0.48 -7.06 -10.58
N ALA A 34 -1.67 -7.22 -10.01
CA ALA A 34 -2.86 -7.50 -10.79
C ALA A 34 -3.41 -6.22 -11.43
N GLU A 35 -4.19 -6.36 -12.52
CA GLU A 35 -4.94 -5.23 -13.05
C GLU A 35 -6.00 -4.76 -12.05
N ASN A 36 -6.20 -3.45 -11.97
CA ASN A 36 -7.23 -2.79 -11.17
C ASN A 36 -7.06 -3.00 -9.65
N GLU A 37 -5.86 -3.37 -9.17
CA GLU A 37 -5.58 -3.41 -7.73
C GLU A 37 -4.94 -2.12 -7.21
N ILE A 38 -5.16 -1.84 -5.95
CA ILE A 38 -4.39 -0.86 -5.17
C ILE A 38 -3.40 -1.62 -4.30
N PHE A 39 -2.11 -1.50 -4.63
CA PHE A 39 -1.02 -2.18 -3.94
C PHE A 39 -0.20 -1.19 -3.11
N GLY A 40 -0.07 -1.47 -1.81
CA GLY A 40 0.78 -0.69 -0.90
C GLY A 40 2.18 -1.29 -0.78
N LEU A 41 3.21 -0.47 -0.90
CA LEU A 41 4.59 -0.85 -0.60
C LEU A 41 5.00 -0.20 0.71
N ILE A 42 4.96 -0.94 1.81
CA ILE A 42 5.19 -0.40 3.15
C ILE A 42 6.56 -0.81 3.71
N GLY A 43 7.11 0.06 4.52
CA GLY A 43 8.42 -0.18 5.15
C GLY A 43 8.94 1.07 5.85
N PRO A 44 9.94 0.94 6.73
CA PRO A 44 10.57 2.07 7.37
C PRO A 44 11.33 2.95 6.36
N ASN A 45 11.77 4.13 6.80
CA ASN A 45 12.63 4.98 5.98
C ASN A 45 13.94 4.25 5.70
N GLY A 46 14.41 4.34 4.44
CA GLY A 46 15.61 3.62 4.01
C GLY A 46 15.40 2.14 3.66
N ALA A 47 14.18 1.59 3.79
CA ALA A 47 13.90 0.18 3.47
C ALA A 47 14.04 -0.18 1.98
N GLY A 48 14.17 0.80 1.08
CA GLY A 48 14.29 0.56 -0.37
C GLY A 48 13.01 0.85 -1.18
N LYS A 49 11.93 1.38 -0.56
CA LYS A 49 10.64 1.67 -1.22
C LYS A 49 10.81 2.53 -2.48
N THR A 50 11.30 3.77 -2.33
CA THR A 50 11.54 4.71 -3.44
C THR A 50 12.46 4.11 -4.52
N THR A 51 13.50 3.37 -4.12
CA THR A 51 14.39 2.70 -5.07
C THR A 51 13.63 1.64 -5.86
N THR A 52 12.79 0.84 -5.20
CA THR A 52 11.94 -0.15 -5.86
C THR A 52 10.98 0.52 -6.84
N LEU A 53 10.29 1.58 -6.43
CA LEU A 53 9.40 2.33 -7.32
C LEU A 53 10.15 2.88 -8.55
N LYS A 54 11.33 3.45 -8.36
CA LYS A 54 12.17 3.93 -9.47
C LYS A 54 12.67 2.83 -10.41
N LEU A 55 12.89 1.61 -9.89
CA LEU A 55 13.23 0.44 -10.71
C LEU A 55 12.04 0.00 -11.58
N ILE A 56 10.85 -0.09 -11.00
CA ILE A 56 9.66 -0.56 -11.74
C ILE A 56 9.13 0.44 -12.76
N VAL A 57 9.37 1.75 -12.59
CA VAL A 57 9.06 2.76 -13.63
C VAL A 57 10.18 2.91 -14.67
N GLY A 58 11.33 2.26 -14.45
CA GLY A 58 12.49 2.34 -15.36
C GLY A 58 13.30 3.63 -15.25
N LEU A 59 13.16 4.42 -14.17
CA LEU A 59 14.01 5.57 -13.86
C LEU A 59 15.39 5.14 -13.34
N LEU A 60 15.46 3.96 -12.72
CA LEU A 60 16.70 3.32 -12.34
C LEU A 60 16.83 1.98 -13.09
N ARG A 61 18.00 1.71 -13.60
CA ARG A 61 18.31 0.39 -14.17
C ARG A 61 18.65 -0.58 -13.04
N PRO A 62 18.01 -1.76 -12.99
CA PRO A 62 18.36 -2.79 -12.01
C PRO A 62 19.79 -3.30 -12.27
N SER A 63 20.49 -3.69 -11.21
CA SER A 63 21.80 -4.36 -11.30
C SER A 63 21.65 -5.83 -11.66
N ARG A 64 20.53 -6.44 -11.23
CA ARG A 64 20.05 -7.80 -11.59
C ARG A 64 18.54 -7.81 -11.60
N GLY A 65 17.97 -8.82 -12.24
CA GLY A 65 16.53 -8.99 -12.36
C GLY A 65 15.92 -8.20 -13.50
N THR A 66 14.62 -8.33 -13.67
CA THR A 66 13.86 -7.73 -14.79
C THR A 66 12.51 -7.20 -14.32
N VAL A 67 12.00 -6.20 -15.04
CA VAL A 67 10.64 -5.71 -14.95
C VAL A 67 9.92 -5.99 -16.25
N ARG A 68 8.70 -6.52 -16.16
CA ARG A 68 7.82 -6.70 -17.31
C ARG A 68 6.52 -5.93 -17.09
N PHE A 69 6.02 -5.32 -18.15
CA PHE A 69 4.72 -4.66 -18.19
C PHE A 69 3.87 -5.33 -19.27
N ASP A 70 2.68 -5.80 -18.94
CA ASP A 70 1.84 -6.63 -19.82
C ASP A 70 2.62 -7.84 -20.41
N GLY A 71 3.40 -8.52 -19.60
CA GLY A 71 4.23 -9.66 -20.03
C GLY A 71 5.41 -9.31 -20.95
N ARG A 72 5.61 -8.01 -21.32
CA ARG A 72 6.69 -7.52 -22.18
C ARG A 72 7.76 -6.80 -21.36
N PRO A 73 9.01 -6.76 -21.85
CA PRO A 73 10.03 -5.92 -21.22
C PRO A 73 9.59 -4.46 -21.11
N LEU A 74 10.03 -3.78 -20.04
CA LEU A 74 9.72 -2.37 -19.80
C LEU A 74 10.47 -1.47 -20.81
N ASP A 75 9.87 -1.24 -21.96
CA ASP A 75 10.35 -0.36 -23.02
C ASP A 75 9.78 1.07 -22.94
N VAL A 76 10.01 1.89 -23.96
CA VAL A 76 9.50 3.28 -24.04
C VAL A 76 7.97 3.29 -24.11
N ALA A 77 7.36 2.39 -24.87
CA ALA A 77 5.92 2.30 -25.03
C ALA A 77 5.23 1.88 -23.71
N ALA A 78 5.78 0.90 -23.01
CA ALA A 78 5.32 0.47 -21.70
C ALA A 78 5.38 1.62 -20.69
N ARG A 79 6.47 2.39 -20.67
CA ARG A 79 6.60 3.55 -19.77
C ARG A 79 5.60 4.66 -20.05
N ALA A 80 5.15 4.84 -21.29
CA ALA A 80 4.10 5.80 -21.62
C ALA A 80 2.74 5.47 -20.98
N ALA A 81 2.51 4.20 -20.63
CA ALA A 81 1.31 3.74 -19.92
C ALA A 81 1.44 3.79 -18.39
N ILE A 82 2.56 4.31 -17.85
CA ILE A 82 2.83 4.42 -16.42
C ILE A 82 2.88 5.89 -16.02
N GLY A 83 2.04 6.29 -15.06
CA GLY A 83 2.13 7.59 -14.38
C GLY A 83 2.99 7.46 -13.12
N PHE A 84 3.83 8.45 -12.85
CA PHE A 84 4.69 8.45 -11.67
C PHE A 84 4.65 9.79 -10.94
N LEU A 85 4.38 9.74 -9.64
CA LEU A 85 4.53 10.85 -8.71
C LEU A 85 5.71 10.55 -7.78
N PRO A 86 6.82 11.29 -7.82
CA PRO A 86 7.88 11.20 -6.83
C PRO A 86 7.46 11.81 -5.49
N GLU A 87 8.12 11.44 -4.39
CA GLU A 87 7.87 11.97 -3.04
C GLU A 87 7.91 13.51 -3.02
N GLN A 88 8.85 14.10 -3.75
CA GLN A 88 8.99 15.55 -3.93
C GLN A 88 8.91 15.89 -5.42
N PRO A 89 7.72 16.23 -5.92
CA PRO A 89 7.58 16.66 -7.30
C PRO A 89 8.24 18.03 -7.47
N TYR A 90 9.02 18.19 -8.54
CA TYR A 90 9.68 19.43 -8.88
C TYR A 90 8.98 20.08 -10.08
N PHE A 91 8.63 21.34 -9.91
CA PHE A 91 7.96 22.14 -10.94
C PHE A 91 8.66 23.50 -11.10
N TYR A 92 8.42 24.19 -12.20
CA TYR A 92 8.88 25.54 -12.40
C TYR A 92 8.04 26.50 -11.54
N ASP A 93 8.66 27.13 -10.58
CA ASP A 93 8.01 27.95 -9.52
C ASP A 93 7.16 29.12 -10.05
N TYR A 94 7.54 29.65 -11.21
CA TYR A 94 6.88 30.80 -11.82
C TYR A 94 5.68 30.43 -12.70
N LEU A 95 5.53 29.19 -13.11
CA LEU A 95 4.38 28.73 -13.88
C LEU A 95 3.14 28.60 -12.99
N SER A 96 1.98 28.90 -13.54
CA SER A 96 0.71 28.55 -12.92
C SER A 96 0.42 27.06 -13.00
N VAL A 97 -0.57 26.57 -12.24
CA VAL A 97 -0.99 25.16 -12.29
C VAL A 97 -1.39 24.75 -13.72
N GLU A 98 -2.20 25.59 -14.39
CA GLU A 98 -2.64 25.31 -15.76
C GLU A 98 -1.49 25.31 -16.76
N GLU A 99 -0.56 26.27 -16.67
CA GLU A 99 0.62 26.32 -17.54
C GLU A 99 1.51 25.12 -17.32
N THR A 100 1.71 24.70 -16.06
CA THR A 100 2.48 23.52 -15.71
C THR A 100 1.88 22.26 -16.34
N LEU A 101 0.58 22.03 -16.13
CA LEU A 101 -0.09 20.86 -16.74
C LEU A 101 -0.12 20.92 -18.26
N THR A 102 -0.30 22.12 -18.83
CA THR A 102 -0.25 22.32 -20.29
C THR A 102 1.13 22.02 -20.85
N PHE A 103 2.18 22.43 -20.15
CA PHE A 103 3.57 22.13 -20.52
C PHE A 103 3.83 20.62 -20.57
N PHE A 104 3.48 19.88 -19.51
CA PHE A 104 3.66 18.43 -19.49
C PHE A 104 2.78 17.73 -20.52
N ALA A 105 1.54 18.19 -20.74
CA ALA A 105 0.66 17.62 -21.75
C ALA A 105 1.25 17.77 -23.18
N ARG A 106 1.99 18.85 -23.45
CA ARG A 106 2.77 18.98 -24.70
C ARG A 106 3.90 17.96 -24.80
N LEU A 107 4.62 17.72 -23.71
CA LEU A 107 5.70 16.72 -23.68
C LEU A 107 5.16 15.30 -23.91
N TYR A 108 3.93 15.02 -23.47
CA TYR A 108 3.23 13.77 -23.79
C TYR A 108 2.67 13.71 -25.20
N GLY A 109 2.82 14.76 -26.02
CA GLY A 109 2.38 14.79 -27.41
C GLY A 109 0.88 14.97 -27.62
N LEU A 110 0.14 15.44 -26.61
CA LEU A 110 -1.32 15.67 -26.73
C LEU A 110 -1.59 16.81 -27.74
N SER A 111 -2.61 16.62 -28.59
CA SER A 111 -3.09 17.67 -29.49
C SER A 111 -3.58 18.90 -28.72
N ALA A 112 -3.71 20.04 -29.37
CA ALA A 112 -4.16 21.27 -28.73
C ALA A 112 -5.58 21.15 -28.13
N ALA A 113 -6.46 20.39 -28.76
CA ALA A 113 -7.83 20.11 -28.29
C ALA A 113 -7.79 19.16 -27.08
N ASP A 114 -7.18 17.97 -27.25
CA ASP A 114 -7.07 16.96 -26.19
C ASP A 114 -6.41 17.52 -24.94
N ARG A 115 -5.39 18.36 -25.09
CA ARG A 115 -4.69 19.02 -24.01
C ARG A 115 -5.58 19.93 -23.19
N ARG A 116 -6.38 20.80 -23.84
CA ARG A 116 -7.33 21.68 -23.15
C ARG A 116 -8.36 20.88 -22.36
N ASP A 117 -8.95 19.88 -23.00
CA ASP A 117 -9.98 19.07 -22.40
C ASP A 117 -9.43 18.25 -21.22
N ARG A 118 -8.25 17.63 -21.42
CA ARG A 118 -7.62 16.81 -20.40
C ARG A 118 -7.16 17.62 -19.18
N VAL A 119 -6.53 18.78 -19.41
CA VAL A 119 -6.11 19.67 -18.32
C VAL A 119 -7.32 20.17 -17.54
N SER A 120 -8.37 20.61 -18.23
CA SER A 120 -9.60 21.07 -17.57
C SER A 120 -10.30 19.96 -16.79
N ALA A 121 -10.33 18.73 -17.30
CA ALA A 121 -10.86 17.58 -16.57
C ALA A 121 -10.06 17.32 -15.29
N LEU A 122 -8.73 17.23 -15.39
CA LEU A 122 -7.86 16.96 -14.24
C LEU A 122 -7.90 18.06 -13.18
N LEU A 123 -8.04 19.33 -13.59
CA LEU A 123 -8.23 20.43 -12.66
C LEU A 123 -9.51 20.27 -11.82
N ARG A 124 -10.61 19.83 -12.44
CA ARG A 124 -11.88 19.54 -11.74
C ARG A 124 -11.75 18.31 -10.85
N ASP A 125 -11.32 17.19 -11.42
CA ASP A 125 -11.28 15.88 -10.75
C ASP A 125 -10.38 15.89 -9.50
N LEU A 126 -9.32 16.72 -9.51
CA LEU A 126 -8.36 16.87 -8.41
C LEU A 126 -8.60 18.12 -7.55
N HIS A 127 -9.76 18.80 -7.73
CA HIS A 127 -10.12 20.02 -7.00
C HIS A 127 -9.04 21.12 -7.06
N LEU A 128 -8.44 21.32 -8.24
CA LEU A 128 -7.41 22.32 -8.51
C LEU A 128 -7.97 23.58 -9.18
N GLU A 129 -9.24 23.60 -9.61
CA GLU A 129 -9.87 24.75 -10.28
C GLU A 129 -9.67 26.08 -9.54
N PRO A 130 -9.85 26.18 -8.19
CA PRO A 130 -9.62 27.44 -7.47
C PRO A 130 -8.18 27.92 -7.52
N LYS A 131 -7.23 27.04 -7.83
CA LYS A 131 -5.79 27.31 -7.91
C LYS A 131 -5.25 27.34 -9.36
N ARG A 132 -6.12 27.22 -10.36
CA ARG A 132 -5.77 27.11 -11.77
C ARG A 132 -4.71 28.12 -12.23
N ARG A 133 -4.84 29.40 -11.83
CA ARG A 133 -3.94 30.49 -12.19
C ARG A 133 -2.89 30.81 -11.12
N ALA A 134 -2.87 30.09 -10.00
CA ALA A 134 -1.91 30.32 -8.94
C ALA A 134 -0.52 29.83 -9.35
N PRO A 135 0.55 30.62 -9.13
CA PRO A 135 1.92 30.17 -9.37
C PRO A 135 2.30 29.01 -8.46
N MET A 136 3.08 28.04 -8.96
CA MET A 136 3.47 26.82 -8.26
C MET A 136 4.11 27.12 -6.89
N ARG A 137 4.96 28.15 -6.79
CA ARG A 137 5.62 28.57 -5.54
C ARG A 137 4.68 28.98 -4.40
N THR A 138 3.40 29.29 -4.70
CA THR A 138 2.41 29.73 -3.70
C THR A 138 1.53 28.61 -3.17
N LEU A 139 1.74 27.39 -3.67
CA LEU A 139 0.90 26.25 -3.35
C LEU A 139 1.36 25.56 -2.05
N SER A 140 0.40 25.09 -1.28
CA SER A 140 0.66 24.19 -0.15
C SER A 140 1.19 22.84 -0.65
N LYS A 141 1.89 22.11 0.22
CA LYS A 141 2.41 20.77 -0.09
C LYS A 141 1.31 19.84 -0.63
N GLY A 142 0.14 19.82 -0.01
CA GLY A 142 -0.99 18.99 -0.46
C GLY A 142 -1.53 19.39 -1.84
N THR A 143 -1.50 20.70 -2.17
CA THR A 143 -1.86 21.16 -3.51
C THR A 143 -0.80 20.76 -4.53
N LEU A 144 0.49 20.89 -4.20
CA LEU A 144 1.60 20.44 -5.05
C LEU A 144 1.52 18.92 -5.33
N GLN A 145 1.19 18.11 -4.34
CA GLN A 145 0.97 16.67 -4.52
C GLN A 145 -0.17 16.40 -5.50
N ARG A 146 -1.30 17.12 -5.37
CA ARG A 146 -2.42 16.98 -6.32
C ARG A 146 -2.05 17.40 -7.74
N VAL A 147 -1.26 18.46 -7.91
CA VAL A 147 -0.73 18.84 -9.23
C VAL A 147 0.19 17.77 -9.79
N GLY A 148 1.03 17.15 -8.95
CA GLY A 148 1.89 16.03 -9.34
C GLY A 148 1.08 14.79 -9.79
N ILE A 149 -0.01 14.49 -9.10
CA ILE A 149 -0.93 13.45 -9.54
C ILE A 149 -1.59 13.83 -10.88
N ALA A 150 -2.04 15.09 -11.03
CA ALA A 150 -2.58 15.58 -12.30
C ALA A 150 -1.60 15.37 -13.44
N GLN A 151 -0.33 15.73 -13.23
CA GLN A 151 0.74 15.54 -14.20
C GLN A 151 0.95 14.04 -14.54
N ALA A 152 0.99 13.16 -13.53
CA ALA A 152 1.12 11.73 -13.74
C ALA A 152 -0.07 11.11 -14.50
N MET A 153 -1.27 11.68 -14.35
CA MET A 153 -2.51 11.23 -14.97
C MET A 153 -2.75 11.80 -16.40
N LEU A 154 -1.92 12.74 -16.88
CA LEU A 154 -2.12 13.38 -18.20
C LEU A 154 -2.23 12.37 -19.35
N ALA A 155 -1.35 11.38 -19.36
CA ALA A 155 -1.27 10.36 -20.40
C ALA A 155 -2.31 9.22 -20.23
N ARG A 156 -3.27 9.32 -19.30
CA ARG A 156 -4.24 8.26 -18.98
C ARG A 156 -3.55 6.92 -18.70
N PRO A 157 -2.67 6.85 -17.70
CA PRO A 157 -1.88 5.67 -17.44
C PRO A 157 -2.77 4.49 -17.00
N ARG A 158 -2.36 3.27 -17.33
CA ARG A 158 -2.95 2.04 -16.81
C ARG A 158 -2.41 1.68 -15.43
N LEU A 159 -1.19 2.15 -15.12
CA LEU A 159 -0.52 1.98 -13.83
C LEU A 159 -0.10 3.34 -13.30
N LEU A 160 -0.58 3.71 -12.13
CA LEU A 160 -0.19 4.92 -11.41
C LEU A 160 0.69 4.56 -10.21
N ILE A 161 1.88 5.11 -10.16
CA ILE A 161 2.86 4.86 -9.09
C ILE A 161 3.08 6.15 -8.31
N LEU A 162 2.87 6.09 -6.99
CA LEU A 162 2.89 7.24 -6.09
C LEU A 162 3.92 6.98 -4.97
N ASP A 163 4.96 7.79 -4.91
CA ASP A 163 5.98 7.68 -3.86
C ASP A 163 5.62 8.59 -2.68
N GLU A 164 5.25 8.00 -1.54
CA GLU A 164 4.85 8.69 -0.29
C GLU A 164 3.80 9.82 -0.51
N PRO A 165 2.67 9.59 -1.23
CA PRO A 165 1.76 10.63 -1.67
C PRO A 165 1.08 11.39 -0.53
N MET A 166 1.05 10.82 0.68
CA MET A 166 0.41 11.40 1.87
C MET A 166 1.40 11.97 2.87
N SER A 167 2.71 11.96 2.56
CA SER A 167 3.76 12.45 3.44
C SER A 167 3.63 13.95 3.71
N GLY A 168 3.60 14.32 5.01
CA GLY A 168 3.53 15.73 5.45
C GLY A 168 2.20 16.42 5.16
N LEU A 169 1.14 15.68 4.88
CA LEU A 169 -0.22 16.19 4.84
C LEU A 169 -0.85 16.15 6.23
N ASP A 170 -1.72 17.11 6.51
CA ASP A 170 -2.59 17.11 7.69
C ASP A 170 -3.66 16.00 7.57
N PRO A 171 -4.38 15.66 8.64
CA PRO A 171 -5.38 14.58 8.62
C PRO A 171 -6.45 14.76 7.53
N ALA A 172 -6.92 15.98 7.29
CA ALA A 172 -7.92 16.26 6.27
C ALA A 172 -7.35 16.07 4.85
N GLY A 173 -6.12 16.56 4.61
CA GLY A 173 -5.39 16.35 3.35
C GLY A 173 -5.13 14.89 3.06
N ARG A 174 -4.80 14.08 4.09
CA ARG A 174 -4.63 12.62 3.97
C ARG A 174 -5.94 11.92 3.62
N ALA A 175 -7.05 12.27 4.29
CA ALA A 175 -8.37 11.71 3.97
C ALA A 175 -8.73 12.00 2.51
N HIS A 176 -8.59 13.24 2.08
CA HIS A 176 -8.85 13.64 0.69
C HIS A 176 -7.94 12.89 -0.31
N MET A 177 -6.66 12.71 0.00
CA MET A 177 -5.73 11.97 -0.85
C MET A 177 -6.15 10.49 -0.97
N ARG A 178 -6.59 9.87 0.13
CA ARG A 178 -7.12 8.50 0.10
C ARG A 178 -8.34 8.38 -0.82
N ASP A 179 -9.26 9.34 -0.76
CA ASP A 179 -10.45 9.31 -1.61
C ASP A 179 -10.09 9.45 -3.09
N LEU A 180 -9.11 10.29 -3.44
CA LEU A 180 -8.59 10.40 -4.79
C LEU A 180 -7.97 9.08 -5.29
N ILE A 181 -7.10 8.46 -4.47
CA ILE A 181 -6.46 7.18 -4.83
C ILE A 181 -7.50 6.08 -5.02
N ARG A 182 -8.49 6.00 -4.12
CA ARG A 182 -9.62 5.05 -4.25
C ARG A 182 -10.41 5.29 -5.53
N GLY A 183 -10.64 6.56 -5.87
CA GLY A 183 -11.33 6.93 -7.11
C GLY A 183 -10.61 6.45 -8.37
N PHE A 184 -9.29 6.48 -8.41
CA PHE A 184 -8.51 5.95 -9.54
C PHE A 184 -8.66 4.43 -9.68
N GLY A 185 -8.62 3.69 -8.56
CA GLY A 185 -8.89 2.25 -8.57
C GLY A 185 -10.30 1.92 -9.08
N ALA A 186 -11.30 2.68 -8.67
CA ALA A 186 -12.69 2.47 -9.07
C ALA A 186 -12.94 2.64 -10.59
N VAL A 187 -12.13 3.46 -11.27
CA VAL A 187 -12.20 3.63 -12.74
C VAL A 187 -11.24 2.71 -13.50
N GLY A 188 -10.63 1.72 -12.83
CA GLY A 188 -9.84 0.69 -13.46
C GLY A 188 -8.36 1.04 -13.65
N THR A 189 -7.83 2.05 -12.95
CA THR A 189 -6.40 2.33 -12.92
C THR A 189 -5.76 1.49 -11.83
N THR A 190 -4.75 0.68 -12.15
CA THR A 190 -3.93 -0.01 -11.14
C THR A 190 -3.08 1.03 -10.41
N VAL A 191 -3.06 0.99 -9.09
CA VAL A 191 -2.30 1.95 -8.28
C VAL A 191 -1.28 1.25 -7.41
N VAL A 192 -0.06 1.76 -7.40
CA VAL A 192 0.98 1.39 -6.42
C VAL A 192 1.37 2.63 -5.65
N PHE A 193 1.36 2.57 -4.34
CA PHE A 193 1.93 3.66 -3.56
C PHE A 193 2.85 3.15 -2.45
N SER A 194 3.86 3.94 -2.14
CA SER A 194 4.69 3.70 -0.96
C SER A 194 4.14 4.43 0.25
N SER A 195 4.30 3.82 1.42
CA SER A 195 4.01 4.48 2.69
C SER A 195 4.83 3.87 3.84
N HIS A 196 5.08 4.68 4.86
CA HIS A 196 5.55 4.21 6.17
C HIS A 196 4.42 4.24 7.21
N VAL A 197 3.20 4.60 6.81
CA VAL A 197 2.03 4.76 7.68
C VAL A 197 1.03 3.65 7.40
N LEU A 198 0.95 2.69 8.32
CA LEU A 198 0.14 1.48 8.18
C LEU A 198 -1.36 1.74 8.03
N PRO A 199 -2.00 2.65 8.82
CA PRO A 199 -3.42 2.94 8.68
C PRO A 199 -3.84 3.44 7.28
N ASP A 200 -2.96 4.12 6.54
CA ASP A 200 -3.27 4.54 5.17
C ASP A 200 -3.30 3.34 4.23
N ALA A 201 -2.37 2.40 4.41
CA ALA A 201 -2.32 1.18 3.61
C ALA A 201 -3.52 0.28 3.90
N GLU A 202 -3.88 0.10 5.17
CA GLU A 202 -5.06 -0.68 5.59
C GLU A 202 -6.36 -0.12 5.02
N ALA A 203 -6.48 1.22 4.95
CA ALA A 203 -7.69 1.87 4.46
C ALA A 203 -7.85 1.81 2.93
N LEU A 204 -6.77 1.58 2.18
CA LEU A 204 -6.77 1.75 0.72
C LEU A 204 -6.46 0.48 -0.06
N CYS A 205 -5.55 -0.37 0.45
CA CYS A 205 -4.96 -1.40 -0.37
C CYS A 205 -5.79 -2.68 -0.41
N ASP A 206 -5.75 -3.36 -1.54
CA ASP A 206 -6.17 -4.75 -1.66
C ASP A 206 -5.09 -5.68 -1.10
N ARG A 207 -3.82 -5.36 -1.42
CA ARG A 207 -2.64 -6.07 -0.96
C ARG A 207 -1.52 -5.10 -0.57
N VAL A 208 -0.68 -5.55 0.35
CA VAL A 208 0.46 -4.76 0.83
C VAL A 208 1.72 -5.62 0.79
N GLY A 209 2.79 -5.09 0.22
CA GLY A 209 4.14 -5.65 0.30
C GLY A 209 4.93 -4.98 1.42
N ILE A 210 5.41 -5.75 2.40
CA ILE A 210 6.28 -5.27 3.48
C ILE A 210 7.73 -5.36 3.03
N ILE A 211 8.41 -4.19 2.96
CA ILE A 211 9.85 -4.11 2.66
C ILE A 211 10.63 -3.78 3.92
N ALA A 212 11.67 -4.58 4.20
CA ALA A 212 12.64 -4.30 5.25
C ALA A 212 14.04 -4.74 4.81
N GLY A 213 15.04 -3.86 5.01
CA GLY A 213 16.43 -4.12 4.63
C GLY A 213 16.64 -4.38 3.13
N GLY A 214 15.89 -3.70 2.27
CA GLY A 214 15.96 -3.85 0.80
C GLY A 214 15.28 -5.08 0.25
N ARG A 215 14.65 -5.91 1.07
CA ARG A 215 13.96 -7.15 0.65
C ARG A 215 12.47 -7.07 0.87
N LEU A 216 11.70 -7.63 -0.04
CA LEU A 216 10.29 -7.89 0.18
C LEU A 216 10.16 -9.08 1.13
N ARG A 217 9.61 -8.83 2.32
CA ARG A 217 9.50 -9.83 3.38
C ARG A 217 8.22 -10.63 3.28
N GLU A 218 7.13 -9.95 3.00
CA GLU A 218 5.80 -10.55 2.96
C GLU A 218 4.87 -9.76 2.05
N ILE A 219 3.89 -10.44 1.44
CA ILE A 219 2.75 -9.80 0.77
C ILE A 219 1.49 -10.21 1.52
N VAL A 220 0.81 -9.23 2.10
CA VAL A 220 -0.42 -9.41 2.89
C VAL A 220 -1.63 -8.99 2.06
N LYS A 221 -2.66 -9.83 2.00
CA LYS A 221 -3.97 -9.45 1.48
C LYS A 221 -4.77 -8.77 2.59
N LEU A 222 -5.26 -7.55 2.33
CA LEU A 222 -6.05 -6.78 3.29
C LEU A 222 -7.56 -6.93 3.05
N GLN A 223 -7.95 -7.13 1.79
CA GLN A 223 -9.34 -7.36 1.41
C GLN A 223 -9.55 -8.79 0.93
N GLY A 224 -10.74 -9.34 1.26
CA GLY A 224 -11.13 -10.70 0.90
C GLY A 224 -11.16 -11.67 2.08
N GLU A 225 -11.72 -12.84 1.84
CA GLU A 225 -11.84 -13.95 2.79
C GLU A 225 -10.51 -14.70 2.98
N ALA A 226 -9.47 -14.01 3.48
CA ALA A 226 -8.37 -14.76 4.06
C ALA A 226 -8.91 -15.50 5.30
N GLU A 227 -8.74 -16.81 5.38
CA GLU A 227 -9.09 -17.54 6.59
C GLU A 227 -8.36 -16.90 7.77
N PRO A 228 -9.08 -16.58 8.85
CA PRO A 228 -8.45 -16.03 10.04
C PRO A 228 -7.51 -17.08 10.65
N ASP A 229 -6.41 -16.64 11.23
CA ASP A 229 -5.43 -17.49 11.92
C ASP A 229 -6.03 -18.16 13.18
N GLY A 230 -7.26 -17.79 13.51
CA GLY A 230 -8.05 -18.30 14.63
C GLY A 230 -9.24 -17.41 14.94
N TYR A 231 -9.87 -17.66 16.08
CA TYR A 231 -11.00 -16.89 16.57
C TYR A 231 -10.83 -16.63 18.06
N LEU A 232 -11.27 -15.45 18.51
CA LEU A 232 -11.41 -15.13 19.92
C LEU A 232 -12.89 -15.25 20.28
N LEU A 233 -13.20 -16.21 21.15
CA LEU A 233 -14.54 -16.42 21.70
C LEU A 233 -14.58 -15.85 23.11
N SER A 234 -15.50 -14.91 23.37
CA SER A 234 -15.78 -14.35 24.69
C SER A 234 -17.12 -14.92 25.21
N VAL A 235 -17.07 -15.53 26.37
CA VAL A 235 -18.25 -16.23 26.97
C VAL A 235 -18.46 -15.87 28.45
N ARG A 236 -19.70 -15.85 28.89
CA ARG A 236 -20.10 -15.72 30.31
C ARG A 236 -20.96 -16.87 30.78
N ARG A 237 -21.17 -16.95 32.10
CA ARG A 237 -22.01 -17.96 32.77
C ARG A 237 -21.56 -19.40 32.45
N MET A 238 -20.26 -19.62 32.44
CA MET A 238 -19.69 -20.94 32.16
C MET A 238 -19.45 -21.73 33.46
N THR A 239 -19.83 -23.00 33.44
CA THR A 239 -19.43 -23.93 34.52
C THR A 239 -17.95 -24.31 34.37
N ALA A 240 -17.31 -24.73 35.46
CA ALA A 240 -15.91 -25.20 35.42
C ALA A 240 -15.71 -26.37 34.44
N GLU A 241 -16.68 -27.27 34.32
CA GLU A 241 -16.65 -28.39 33.38
C GLU A 241 -16.70 -27.92 31.92
N ALA A 242 -17.56 -26.95 31.62
CA ALA A 242 -17.72 -26.40 30.28
C ALA A 242 -16.48 -25.60 29.88
N LEU A 243 -15.86 -24.85 30.79
CA LEU A 243 -14.56 -24.18 30.53
C LEU A 243 -13.44 -25.18 30.26
N ALA A 244 -13.38 -26.27 31.02
CA ALA A 244 -12.43 -27.35 30.77
C ALA A 244 -12.66 -28.02 29.41
N ALA A 245 -13.90 -28.14 28.95
CA ALA A 245 -14.24 -28.62 27.62
C ALA A 245 -13.81 -27.63 26.51
N LEU A 246 -14.03 -26.33 26.71
CA LEU A 246 -13.57 -25.29 25.79
C LEU A 246 -12.03 -25.26 25.66
N GLN A 247 -11.31 -25.46 26.78
CA GLN A 247 -9.85 -25.49 26.78
C GLN A 247 -9.26 -26.65 25.95
N ARG A 248 -9.99 -27.76 25.80
CA ARG A 248 -9.51 -28.87 24.95
C ARG A 248 -9.47 -28.55 23.45
N VAL A 249 -10.31 -27.61 23.01
CA VAL A 249 -10.36 -27.18 21.59
C VAL A 249 -9.65 -25.83 21.37
N ALA A 250 -9.16 -25.22 22.45
CA ALA A 250 -8.49 -23.93 22.44
C ALA A 250 -7.00 -24.02 22.12
N THR A 251 -6.48 -22.91 21.57
CA THR A 251 -5.03 -22.69 21.39
C THR A 251 -4.52 -21.84 22.55
N GLY A 252 -4.12 -22.50 23.64
CA GLY A 252 -3.63 -21.83 24.84
C GLY A 252 -4.68 -21.69 25.97
N PRO A 253 -4.29 -21.16 27.14
CA PRO A 253 -5.16 -21.05 28.29
C PRO A 253 -6.28 -20.02 28.07
N ALA A 254 -7.47 -20.30 28.61
CA ALA A 254 -8.53 -19.32 28.71
C ALA A 254 -8.13 -18.19 29.66
N ALA A 255 -8.33 -16.94 29.25
CA ALA A 255 -8.08 -15.76 30.08
C ALA A 255 -9.41 -15.26 30.68
N ALA A 256 -9.41 -14.95 31.97
CA ALA A 256 -10.56 -14.33 32.64
C ALA A 256 -10.42 -12.81 32.61
N ASP A 257 -11.49 -12.12 32.23
CA ASP A 257 -11.66 -10.68 32.35
C ASP A 257 -12.98 -10.41 33.06
N GLY A 258 -12.91 -10.27 34.39
CA GLY A 258 -14.09 -10.21 35.25
C GLY A 258 -14.93 -11.50 35.20
N GLU A 259 -16.18 -11.38 34.76
CA GLU A 259 -17.11 -12.52 34.58
C GLU A 259 -17.04 -13.17 33.21
N THR A 260 -16.21 -12.59 32.29
CA THR A 260 -16.06 -13.02 30.90
C THR A 260 -14.81 -13.88 30.74
N TRP A 261 -14.94 -15.00 30.06
CA TRP A 261 -13.81 -15.85 29.67
C TRP A 261 -13.51 -15.68 28.20
N CYS A 262 -12.26 -15.40 27.88
CA CYS A 262 -11.75 -15.28 26.52
C CYS A 262 -10.97 -16.53 26.14
N VAL A 263 -11.37 -17.19 25.05
CA VAL A 263 -10.80 -18.44 24.55
C VAL A 263 -10.36 -18.27 23.12
N ARG A 264 -9.10 -18.61 22.81
CA ARG A 264 -8.59 -18.63 21.43
C ARG A 264 -8.86 -19.99 20.78
N LEU A 265 -9.48 -19.97 19.60
CA LEU A 265 -9.84 -21.16 18.84
C LEU A 265 -9.05 -21.21 17.53
N PRO A 266 -8.45 -22.36 17.12
CA PRO A 266 -7.54 -22.44 15.98
C PRO A 266 -8.21 -22.38 14.60
N GLY A 267 -9.55 -22.52 14.52
CA GLY A 267 -10.23 -22.52 13.24
C GLY A 267 -11.73 -22.76 13.34
N ARG A 268 -12.42 -22.85 12.21
CA ARG A 268 -13.89 -22.96 12.12
C ARG A 268 -14.46 -24.21 12.81
N ASP A 269 -13.77 -25.32 12.75
CA ASP A 269 -14.23 -26.56 13.39
C ASP A 269 -14.18 -26.47 14.92
N ALA A 270 -13.09 -25.84 15.43
CA ALA A 270 -13.00 -25.54 16.87
C ALA A 270 -14.09 -24.55 17.31
N VAL A 271 -14.44 -23.57 16.47
CA VAL A 271 -15.55 -22.63 16.71
C VAL A 271 -16.87 -23.39 16.84
N ARG A 272 -17.21 -24.29 15.92
CA ARG A 272 -18.43 -25.09 15.98
C ARG A 272 -18.50 -25.88 17.28
N SER A 273 -17.43 -26.61 17.60
CA SER A 273 -17.35 -27.39 18.84
C SER A 273 -17.46 -26.53 20.10
N ALA A 274 -16.87 -25.34 20.12
CA ALA A 274 -16.93 -24.40 21.22
C ALA A 274 -18.34 -23.83 21.38
N VAL A 275 -19.01 -23.41 20.30
CA VAL A 275 -20.40 -22.92 20.33
C VAL A 275 -21.34 -23.98 20.85
N ASP A 276 -21.23 -25.23 20.42
CA ASP A 276 -22.03 -26.36 20.93
C ASP A 276 -21.77 -26.60 22.42
N THR A 277 -20.55 -26.43 22.90
CA THR A 277 -20.19 -26.56 24.30
C THR A 277 -20.84 -25.48 25.18
N VAL A 278 -20.77 -24.22 24.71
CA VAL A 278 -21.41 -23.08 25.38
C VAL A 278 -22.92 -23.26 25.47
N HIS A 279 -23.54 -23.66 24.36
CA HIS A 279 -25.00 -23.91 24.32
C HIS A 279 -25.44 -25.01 25.28
N ARG A 280 -24.72 -26.15 25.34
CA ARG A 280 -25.05 -27.25 26.27
C ARG A 280 -24.91 -26.85 27.74
N ALA A 281 -24.06 -25.90 28.04
CA ALA A 281 -23.81 -25.40 29.39
C ALA A 281 -24.72 -24.24 29.80
N ASP A 282 -25.67 -23.85 28.95
CA ASP A 282 -26.52 -22.64 29.14
C ASP A 282 -25.66 -21.36 29.31
N GLY A 283 -24.48 -21.36 28.72
CA GLY A 283 -23.57 -20.22 28.72
C GLY A 283 -23.97 -19.14 27.69
N VAL A 284 -23.45 -17.96 27.88
CA VAL A 284 -23.71 -16.81 26.99
C VAL A 284 -22.47 -16.47 26.15
N ILE A 285 -22.63 -16.49 24.84
CA ILE A 285 -21.59 -15.97 23.93
C ILE A 285 -21.76 -14.45 23.85
N GLU A 286 -20.75 -13.70 24.27
CA GLU A 286 -20.73 -12.24 24.17
C GLU A 286 -20.19 -11.79 22.82
N SER A 287 -19.12 -12.42 22.35
CA SER A 287 -18.54 -12.12 21.06
C SER A 287 -17.80 -13.32 20.47
N LEU A 288 -17.74 -13.36 19.15
CA LEU A 288 -16.88 -14.26 18.37
C LEU A 288 -16.19 -13.43 17.30
N MET A 289 -14.91 -13.18 17.48
CA MET A 289 -14.14 -12.34 16.56
C MET A 289 -13.06 -13.16 15.86
N PRO A 290 -12.91 -13.02 14.52
CA PRO A 290 -11.81 -13.65 13.83
C PRO A 290 -10.49 -12.98 14.25
N LEU A 291 -9.51 -13.79 14.64
CA LEU A 291 -8.15 -13.35 14.92
C LEU A 291 -7.39 -13.28 13.59
N ARG A 292 -7.01 -12.08 13.24
CA ARG A 292 -6.09 -11.82 12.14
C ARG A 292 -4.95 -11.02 12.72
N PRO A 293 -3.68 -11.40 12.50
CA PRO A 293 -2.57 -10.53 12.85
C PRO A 293 -2.79 -9.19 12.17
N SER A 294 -2.76 -8.13 12.95
CA SER A 294 -2.86 -6.78 12.39
C SER A 294 -1.69 -6.53 11.44
N LEU A 295 -1.86 -5.64 10.47
CA LEU A 295 -0.76 -5.23 9.61
C LEU A 295 0.43 -4.72 10.44
N GLU A 296 0.14 -4.08 11.59
CA GLU A 296 1.14 -3.59 12.52
C GLU A 296 1.94 -4.73 13.16
N GLU A 297 1.31 -5.80 13.63
CA GLU A 297 2.02 -6.98 14.18
C GLU A 297 2.92 -7.62 13.14
N ARG A 298 2.43 -7.82 11.90
CA ARG A 298 3.23 -8.36 10.80
C ARG A 298 4.41 -7.44 10.46
N PHE A 299 4.15 -6.13 10.40
CA PHE A 299 5.18 -5.13 10.13
C PHE A 299 6.26 -5.13 11.21
N LEU A 300 5.88 -5.12 12.48
CA LEU A 300 6.80 -5.14 13.61
C LEU A 300 7.64 -6.42 13.66
N ALA A 301 7.10 -7.55 13.22
CA ALA A 301 7.86 -8.81 13.15
C ALA A 301 9.08 -8.71 12.20
N TRP A 302 8.97 -7.91 11.12
CA TRP A 302 10.05 -7.73 10.14
C TRP A 302 10.93 -6.51 10.37
N VAL A 303 10.47 -5.52 11.15
CA VAL A 303 11.16 -4.22 11.32
C VAL A 303 11.88 -4.12 12.66
N LYS A 304 11.56 -4.98 13.66
CA LYS A 304 12.35 -5.04 14.91
C LYS A 304 13.81 -5.31 14.54
N PRO A 305 14.77 -4.50 15.01
CA PRO A 305 16.17 -4.82 14.84
C PRO A 305 16.39 -6.20 15.48
N GLU A 306 16.99 -7.14 14.73
CA GLU A 306 17.65 -8.28 15.36
C GLU A 306 18.57 -7.68 16.42
N THR A 307 18.22 -7.85 17.68
CA THR A 307 19.14 -7.58 18.80
C THR A 307 20.27 -8.58 18.58
N ARG A 308 21.30 -8.18 17.87
CA ARG A 308 22.58 -8.89 17.93
C ARG A 308 23.00 -8.83 19.38
N LEU A 309 22.77 -9.90 20.09
CA LEU A 309 23.52 -10.23 21.27
C LEU A 309 24.95 -10.52 20.76
N ASP A 310 25.80 -9.50 20.86
CA ASP A 310 27.25 -9.68 20.79
C ASP A 310 27.73 -10.40 22.06
#